data_e8eb75bd8afad6ca5393e882385d4301
#
_entry.id   e8eb75bd8afad6ca5393e882385d4301
#
_cell.length_a   1.000
_cell.length_b   1.000
_cell.length_c   1.000
_cell.angle_alpha   90.00
_cell.angle_beta   90.00
_cell.angle_gamma   90.00
#
_symmetry.space_group_name_H-M   'P 1'
#
loop_
_entity.id
_entity.type
_entity.pdbx_description
1 polymer ?
#
loop_
_entity_poly.entity_id
_entity_poly.type
_entity_poly.pdbx_seq_one_letter_code
_entity_poly.pdbx_strand_id
1 'polypeptide(L)'
;MRAVTFQAPMEVRVDERPDPVLESRDDAIVAIEASGICGSDLHIYHGRVKMEPGFTIGHEFVGRVLAAGDAVTRVAVGDRVCGCFHTACGTCFYCMRGIYQKCDRVRVFGHGEALGALPGTQADQALVPMANLTLRPVPDGVSDDVALFAGDVMGTAYHAVEGSGVRPGDSVAILGLGPVGLCAVQLAVAAGAGPVLAIDTVEARLEVARGFGAVPVHLTESKPRDVARSLTEGRGVAAAIDAVGHPDALDLAIRLARNAGTVVAIGVYAEPCQVHMGVVWIKGLTLRTGQANVIGHVDRVLGMLAAGTLDPTPLVTHHMSLDDAPEGYAIYDRREALKIVLRP
;
A
#
# COMPACT_ATOMS: atom_id res chain seq x y z
N MET A 1 -16.10 13.51 17.53
CA MET A 1 -15.72 12.16 17.02
C MET A 1 -14.40 11.72 17.63
N ARG A 2 -14.21 10.41 17.86
CA ARG A 2 -12.91 9.86 18.27
C ARG A 2 -11.98 9.78 17.07
N ALA A 3 -10.67 9.97 17.28
CA ALA A 3 -9.65 9.83 16.24
C ALA A 3 -8.31 9.45 16.85
N VAL A 4 -7.55 8.60 16.15
CA VAL A 4 -6.16 8.29 16.50
C VAL A 4 -5.27 9.46 16.09
N THR A 5 -4.56 10.02 17.04
CA THR A 5 -3.73 11.20 16.85
C THR A 5 -2.28 10.91 17.21
N PHE A 6 -1.36 11.47 16.43
CA PHE A 6 0.06 11.49 16.77
C PHE A 6 0.29 12.47 17.91
N GLN A 7 1.11 12.12 18.90
CA GLN A 7 1.48 13.01 20.02
C GLN A 7 2.98 13.30 20.02
N ALA A 8 3.78 12.26 19.95
CA ALA A 8 5.23 12.32 19.92
C ALA A 8 5.77 11.03 19.28
N PRO A 9 7.07 10.94 18.95
CA PRO A 9 7.67 9.68 18.53
C PRO A 9 7.36 8.56 19.53
N MET A 10 6.88 7.41 19.01
CA MET A 10 6.42 6.24 19.75
C MET A 10 5.15 6.46 20.60
N GLU A 11 4.41 7.54 20.35
CA GLU A 11 3.20 7.87 21.10
C GLU A 11 2.06 8.30 20.17
N VAL A 12 1.00 7.51 20.17
CA VAL A 12 -0.30 7.83 19.56
C VAL A 12 -1.39 7.70 20.64
N ARG A 13 -2.48 8.44 20.50
CA ARG A 13 -3.63 8.42 21.43
C ARG A 13 -4.92 8.46 20.64
N VAL A 14 -6.00 8.07 21.30
CA VAL A 14 -7.36 8.33 20.82
C VAL A 14 -7.88 9.57 21.52
N ASP A 15 -8.12 10.62 20.74
CA ASP A 15 -8.57 11.91 21.23
C ASP A 15 -9.94 12.27 20.63
N GLU A 16 -10.70 13.08 21.38
CA GLU A 16 -11.90 13.74 20.84
C GLU A 16 -11.50 14.85 19.86
N ARG A 17 -12.09 14.80 18.65
CA ARG A 17 -11.87 15.80 17.59
C ARG A 17 -13.23 16.34 17.12
N PRO A 18 -13.28 17.57 16.57
CA PRO A 18 -14.48 18.04 15.90
C PRO A 18 -14.91 17.09 14.77
N ASP A 19 -16.21 16.93 14.58
CA ASP A 19 -16.74 16.21 13.44
C ASP A 19 -16.34 16.94 12.14
N PRO A 20 -16.02 16.21 11.05
CA PRO A 20 -15.71 16.81 9.78
C PRO A 20 -16.93 17.49 9.16
N VAL A 21 -16.68 18.57 8.42
CA VAL A 21 -17.70 19.28 7.64
C VAL A 21 -17.31 19.32 6.18
N LEU A 22 -18.27 19.38 5.26
CA LEU A 22 -17.98 19.57 3.83
C LEU A 22 -17.35 20.92 3.62
N GLU A 23 -16.18 20.95 3.01
CA GLU A 23 -15.42 22.17 2.67
C GLU A 23 -15.66 22.62 1.23
N SER A 24 -16.06 21.67 0.36
CA SER A 24 -16.25 21.90 -1.07
C SER A 24 -17.41 21.08 -1.62
N ARG A 25 -17.90 21.47 -2.82
CA ARG A 25 -19.00 20.80 -3.52
C ARG A 25 -18.67 19.36 -3.96
N ASP A 26 -17.39 19.03 -4.12
CA ASP A 26 -16.89 17.74 -4.55
C ASP A 26 -16.34 16.86 -3.41
N ASP A 27 -16.59 17.26 -2.16
CA ASP A 27 -16.24 16.51 -0.97
C ASP A 27 -17.35 15.54 -0.53
N ALA A 28 -16.95 14.50 0.22
CA ALA A 28 -17.86 13.65 0.96
C ALA A 28 -17.41 13.48 2.41
N ILE A 29 -18.32 13.17 3.31
CA ILE A 29 -18.05 12.71 4.68
C ILE A 29 -18.38 11.22 4.73
N VAL A 30 -17.45 10.43 5.25
CA VAL A 30 -17.58 8.97 5.38
C VAL A 30 -17.53 8.59 6.85
N ALA A 31 -18.55 7.86 7.33
CA ALA A 31 -18.46 7.12 8.59
C ALA A 31 -17.53 5.93 8.36
N ILE A 32 -16.47 5.83 9.13
CA ILE A 32 -15.50 4.76 8.99
C ILE A 32 -16.07 3.48 9.65
N GLU A 33 -16.06 2.38 8.91
CA GLU A 33 -16.45 1.04 9.40
C GLU A 33 -15.19 0.17 9.63
N ALA A 34 -14.13 0.43 8.90
CA ALA A 34 -12.82 -0.20 9.07
C ALA A 34 -11.70 0.73 8.62
N SER A 35 -10.62 0.80 9.37
CA SER A 35 -9.38 1.48 9.00
C SER A 35 -8.18 0.57 9.26
N GLY A 36 -7.09 0.73 8.48
CA GLY A 36 -5.90 -0.10 8.59
C GLY A 36 -4.73 0.62 9.24
N ILE A 37 -3.87 -0.13 9.94
CA ILE A 37 -2.51 0.32 10.26
C ILE A 37 -1.58 -0.14 9.14
N CYS A 38 -0.84 0.80 8.54
CA CYS A 38 0.09 0.59 7.43
C CYS A 38 1.56 0.74 7.88
N GLY A 39 2.46 0.13 7.10
CA GLY A 39 3.91 0.30 7.32
C GLY A 39 4.38 1.76 7.21
N SER A 40 3.73 2.58 6.39
CA SER A 40 4.03 4.01 6.27
C SER A 40 3.62 4.80 7.51
N ASP A 41 2.61 4.36 8.26
CA ASP A 41 2.23 4.97 9.55
C ASP A 41 3.36 4.84 10.59
N LEU A 42 4.18 3.77 10.51
CA LEU A 42 5.34 3.61 11.39
C LEU A 42 6.42 4.68 11.14
N HIS A 43 6.53 5.25 9.93
CA HIS A 43 7.45 6.37 9.71
C HIS A 43 6.99 7.61 10.50
N ILE A 44 5.68 7.81 10.64
CA ILE A 44 5.09 8.86 11.48
C ILE A 44 5.29 8.51 12.95
N TYR A 45 4.93 7.28 13.35
CA TYR A 45 5.06 6.77 14.70
C TYR A 45 6.48 6.91 15.25
N HIS A 46 7.51 6.64 14.41
CA HIS A 46 8.92 6.82 14.78
C HIS A 46 9.43 8.28 14.68
N GLY A 47 8.58 9.24 14.32
CA GLY A 47 8.99 10.63 14.14
C GLY A 47 9.89 10.90 12.93
N ARG A 48 9.95 9.99 11.96
CA ARG A 48 10.72 10.18 10.71
C ARG A 48 10.01 11.14 9.74
N VAL A 49 8.72 11.31 9.88
CA VAL A 49 7.90 12.30 9.18
C VAL A 49 7.52 13.37 10.20
N LYS A 50 7.82 14.64 9.88
CA LYS A 50 7.44 15.74 10.75
C LYS A 50 5.91 15.81 10.85
N MET A 51 5.40 15.72 12.08
CA MET A 51 3.97 15.72 12.37
C MET A 51 3.72 16.59 13.61
N GLU A 52 2.66 17.38 13.58
CA GLU A 52 2.25 18.16 14.73
C GLU A 52 1.46 17.30 15.72
N PRO A 53 1.71 17.43 17.04
CA PRO A 53 0.90 16.75 18.04
C PRO A 53 -0.61 17.01 17.89
N GLY A 54 -1.42 15.98 18.06
CA GLY A 54 -2.88 16.05 17.87
C GLY A 54 -3.34 15.91 16.42
N PHE A 55 -2.44 15.69 15.44
CA PHE A 55 -2.84 15.45 14.06
C PHE A 55 -3.40 14.03 13.90
N THR A 56 -4.58 13.90 13.28
CA THR A 56 -5.22 12.60 13.01
C THR A 56 -4.45 11.84 11.95
N ILE A 57 -4.13 10.56 12.21
CA ILE A 57 -3.33 9.70 11.33
C ILE A 57 -4.17 8.60 10.67
N GLY A 58 -3.52 7.78 9.81
CA GLY A 58 -4.15 6.71 9.04
C GLY A 58 -4.63 7.15 7.65
N HIS A 59 -4.64 6.20 6.70
CA HIS A 59 -4.95 6.50 5.30
C HIS A 59 -5.62 5.35 4.55
N GLU A 60 -5.87 4.23 5.22
CA GLU A 60 -6.62 3.10 4.68
C GLU A 60 -7.99 3.06 5.33
N PHE A 61 -9.07 3.03 4.53
CA PHE A 61 -10.42 3.02 5.10
C PHE A 61 -11.50 2.44 4.18
N VAL A 62 -12.50 1.89 4.82
CA VAL A 62 -13.80 1.50 4.27
C VAL A 62 -14.86 2.09 5.18
N GLY A 63 -15.98 2.51 4.61
CA GLY A 63 -17.07 3.06 5.41
C GLY A 63 -18.33 3.40 4.59
N ARG A 64 -19.22 4.19 5.17
CA ARG A 64 -20.45 4.64 4.52
C ARG A 64 -20.47 6.16 4.35
N VAL A 65 -20.92 6.59 3.19
CA VAL A 65 -21.11 8.01 2.91
C VAL A 65 -22.24 8.57 3.80
N LEU A 66 -21.89 9.53 4.66
CA LEU A 66 -22.84 10.27 5.52
C LEU A 66 -23.38 11.52 4.84
N ALA A 67 -22.53 12.22 4.11
CA ALA A 67 -22.88 13.43 3.39
C ALA A 67 -22.00 13.54 2.12
N ALA A 68 -22.56 14.15 1.09
CA ALA A 68 -21.86 14.42 -0.16
C ALA A 68 -22.25 15.81 -0.69
N GLY A 69 -21.25 16.53 -1.19
CA GLY A 69 -21.48 17.79 -1.88
C GLY A 69 -22.19 17.58 -3.21
N ASP A 70 -22.83 18.63 -3.73
CA ASP A 70 -23.71 18.56 -4.90
C ASP A 70 -23.00 18.29 -6.24
N ALA A 71 -21.65 18.33 -6.27
CA ALA A 71 -20.83 17.92 -7.41
C ALA A 71 -20.35 16.45 -7.31
N VAL A 72 -20.66 15.75 -6.22
CA VAL A 72 -20.35 14.33 -6.08
C VAL A 72 -21.41 13.52 -6.84
N THR A 73 -20.97 12.72 -7.80
CA THR A 73 -21.85 11.93 -8.69
C THR A 73 -21.53 10.44 -8.71
N ARG A 74 -20.36 10.06 -8.22
CA ARG A 74 -19.91 8.66 -8.24
C ARG A 74 -20.47 7.82 -7.09
N VAL A 75 -20.75 8.46 -5.98
CA VAL A 75 -21.28 7.84 -4.76
C VAL A 75 -22.44 8.67 -4.21
N ALA A 76 -23.36 8.03 -3.49
CA ALA A 76 -24.48 8.65 -2.84
C ALA A 76 -24.44 8.42 -1.31
N VAL A 77 -25.19 9.20 -0.56
CA VAL A 77 -25.38 8.99 0.88
C VAL A 77 -25.93 7.59 1.14
N GLY A 78 -25.30 6.85 2.06
CA GLY A 78 -25.60 5.47 2.39
C GLY A 78 -24.76 4.43 1.64
N ASP A 79 -24.08 4.81 0.55
CA ASP A 79 -23.22 3.88 -0.20
C ASP A 79 -22.05 3.41 0.67
N ARG A 80 -21.74 2.12 0.56
CA ARG A 80 -20.52 1.54 1.13
C ARG A 80 -19.34 1.76 0.19
N VAL A 81 -18.29 2.37 0.70
CA VAL A 81 -17.14 2.85 -0.10
C VAL A 81 -15.81 2.45 0.50
N CYS A 82 -14.81 2.23 -0.35
CA CYS A 82 -13.41 2.30 0.05
C CYS A 82 -12.76 3.58 -0.50
N GLY A 83 -11.81 4.14 0.24
CA GLY A 83 -11.07 5.33 -0.17
C GLY A 83 -9.65 5.01 -0.59
N CYS A 84 -9.16 5.74 -1.60
CA CYS A 84 -7.74 5.73 -1.95
C CYS A 84 -6.94 6.59 -0.95
N PHE A 85 -5.72 6.19 -0.63
CA PHE A 85 -4.88 6.86 0.38
C PHE A 85 -4.54 8.32 0.02
N HIS A 86 -4.68 8.73 -1.24
CA HIS A 86 -4.43 10.08 -1.73
C HIS A 86 -5.59 10.61 -2.57
N THR A 87 -5.68 11.93 -2.70
CA THR A 87 -6.66 12.63 -3.53
C THR A 87 -6.12 12.98 -4.91
N ALA A 88 -7.01 13.29 -5.87
CA ALA A 88 -6.64 13.83 -7.17
C ALA A 88 -7.75 14.71 -7.74
N CYS A 89 -7.38 15.82 -8.39
CA CYS A 89 -8.37 16.79 -8.89
C CYS A 89 -9.03 16.41 -10.23
N GLY A 90 -8.48 15.46 -10.97
CA GLY A 90 -9.03 15.04 -12.26
C GLY A 90 -8.74 15.98 -13.45
N THR A 91 -8.30 17.23 -13.23
CA THR A 91 -8.25 18.28 -14.27
C THR A 91 -6.87 18.85 -14.54
N CYS A 92 -5.85 18.61 -13.70
CA CYS A 92 -4.50 19.12 -13.91
C CYS A 92 -3.73 18.32 -14.97
N PHE A 93 -2.54 18.81 -15.31
CA PHE A 93 -1.66 18.20 -16.31
C PHE A 93 -1.43 16.70 -16.07
N TYR A 94 -1.18 16.31 -14.82
CA TYR A 94 -0.92 14.91 -14.45
C TYR A 94 -2.19 14.08 -14.47
N CYS A 95 -3.28 14.59 -13.90
CA CYS A 95 -4.55 13.87 -13.85
C CYS A 95 -5.10 13.55 -15.25
N MET A 96 -5.02 14.51 -16.17
CA MET A 96 -5.44 14.32 -17.57
C MET A 96 -4.62 13.26 -18.33
N ARG A 97 -3.51 12.81 -17.75
CA ARG A 97 -2.66 11.70 -18.24
C ARG A 97 -2.75 10.43 -17.42
N GLY A 98 -3.71 10.38 -16.48
CA GLY A 98 -3.87 9.23 -15.59
C GLY A 98 -2.77 9.08 -14.52
N ILE A 99 -1.97 10.11 -14.28
CA ILE A 99 -0.87 10.12 -13.31
C ILE A 99 -1.36 10.79 -12.01
N TYR A 100 -2.37 10.18 -11.38
CA TYR A 100 -3.12 10.78 -10.27
C TYR A 100 -2.27 11.03 -9.02
N GLN A 101 -1.31 10.16 -8.73
CA GLN A 101 -0.37 10.30 -7.59
C GLN A 101 0.57 11.51 -7.71
N LYS A 102 0.60 12.19 -8.85
CA LYS A 102 1.36 13.43 -9.10
C LYS A 102 0.45 14.63 -9.36
N CYS A 103 -0.82 14.53 -8.96
CA CYS A 103 -1.75 15.66 -9.08
C CYS A 103 -1.15 16.93 -8.44
N ASP A 104 -1.30 18.09 -9.13
CA ASP A 104 -0.81 19.38 -8.60
C ASP A 104 -1.48 19.77 -7.27
N ARG A 105 -2.62 19.16 -6.94
CA ARG A 105 -3.38 19.33 -5.70
C ARG A 105 -3.49 18.05 -4.90
N VAL A 106 -2.51 17.14 -5.02
CA VAL A 106 -2.51 15.89 -4.26
C VAL A 106 -2.43 16.17 -2.76
N ARG A 107 -3.28 15.46 -2.00
CA ARG A 107 -3.22 15.40 -0.54
C ARG A 107 -3.21 13.93 -0.15
N VAL A 108 -2.48 13.60 0.90
CA VAL A 108 -2.41 12.24 1.44
C VAL A 108 -3.02 12.24 2.84
N PHE A 109 -3.95 11.35 3.10
CA PHE A 109 -4.57 11.23 4.41
C PHE A 109 -3.52 10.94 5.47
N GLY A 110 -3.63 11.59 6.63
CA GLY A 110 -2.84 11.27 7.81
C GLY A 110 -1.33 11.58 7.74
N HIS A 111 -0.84 12.28 6.71
CA HIS A 111 0.60 12.50 6.49
C HIS A 111 1.07 13.96 6.72
N GLY A 112 0.27 14.78 7.41
CA GLY A 112 0.66 16.13 7.84
C GLY A 112 0.88 17.14 6.70
N GLU A 113 1.54 18.26 7.04
CA GLU A 113 1.67 19.42 6.14
C GLU A 113 2.47 19.10 4.86
N ALA A 114 3.49 18.28 4.96
CA ALA A 114 4.35 17.95 3.80
C ALA A 114 3.58 17.31 2.63
N LEU A 115 2.43 16.67 2.93
CA LEU A 115 1.56 16.03 1.94
C LEU A 115 0.13 16.60 1.98
N GLY A 116 -0.01 17.90 2.25
CA GLY A 116 -1.23 18.65 2.08
C GLY A 116 -2.16 18.73 3.30
N ALA A 117 -1.68 18.40 4.50
CA ALA A 117 -2.38 18.55 5.78
C ALA A 117 -3.81 17.98 5.82
N LEU A 118 -4.04 16.84 5.14
CA LEU A 118 -5.33 16.16 5.17
C LEU A 118 -5.40 15.26 6.40
N PRO A 119 -6.37 15.48 7.33
CA PRO A 119 -6.55 14.60 8.47
C PRO A 119 -6.72 13.14 8.05
N GLY A 120 -6.25 12.24 8.92
CA GLY A 120 -6.28 10.81 8.66
C GLY A 120 -7.64 10.16 8.84
N THR A 121 -7.68 8.87 8.62
CA THR A 121 -8.89 8.05 8.55
C THR A 121 -9.01 7.01 9.66
N GLN A 122 -8.05 6.95 10.60
CA GLN A 122 -8.21 6.19 11.84
C GLN A 122 -9.05 7.00 12.83
N ALA A 123 -10.36 7.10 12.54
CA ALA A 123 -11.32 7.95 13.23
C ALA A 123 -12.75 7.41 13.03
N ASP A 124 -13.72 7.93 13.80
CA ASP A 124 -15.14 7.61 13.58
C ASP A 124 -15.65 8.10 12.22
N GLN A 125 -15.12 9.24 11.73
CA GLN A 125 -15.52 9.85 10.45
C GLN A 125 -14.33 10.51 9.76
N ALA A 126 -14.39 10.67 8.44
CA ALA A 126 -13.39 11.38 7.67
C ALA A 126 -14.02 12.28 6.60
N LEU A 127 -13.44 13.49 6.42
CA LEU A 127 -13.66 14.31 5.23
C LEU A 127 -12.84 13.71 4.08
N VAL A 128 -13.50 13.45 2.97
CA VAL A 128 -12.88 12.91 1.75
C VAL A 128 -13.00 13.95 0.62
N PRO A 129 -11.94 14.72 0.36
CA PRO A 129 -11.92 15.68 -0.75
C PRO A 129 -11.93 14.98 -2.11
N MET A 130 -12.51 15.65 -3.12
CA MET A 130 -12.52 15.17 -4.51
C MET A 130 -13.07 13.73 -4.61
N ALA A 131 -14.20 13.51 -3.94
CA ALA A 131 -14.79 12.19 -3.68
C ALA A 131 -15.03 11.37 -4.96
N ASN A 132 -15.33 12.01 -6.09
CA ASN A 132 -15.50 11.34 -7.39
C ASN A 132 -14.25 10.55 -7.85
N LEU A 133 -13.06 10.92 -7.40
CA LEU A 133 -11.81 10.19 -7.71
C LEU A 133 -11.26 9.44 -6.51
N THR A 134 -11.50 9.93 -5.30
CA THR A 134 -10.92 9.37 -4.08
C THR A 134 -11.73 8.17 -3.57
N LEU A 135 -13.06 8.14 -3.76
CA LEU A 135 -13.93 7.05 -3.31
C LEU A 135 -14.29 6.08 -4.43
N ARG A 136 -14.50 4.84 -4.06
CA ARG A 136 -15.08 3.78 -4.90
C ARG A 136 -16.15 3.02 -4.16
N PRO A 137 -17.30 2.76 -4.78
CA PRO A 137 -18.27 1.82 -4.23
C PRO A 137 -17.61 0.44 -4.04
N VAL A 138 -17.84 -0.17 -2.88
CA VAL A 138 -17.38 -1.54 -2.63
C VAL A 138 -18.36 -2.50 -3.30
N PRO A 139 -17.89 -3.43 -4.15
CA PRO A 139 -18.75 -4.40 -4.79
C PRO A 139 -19.49 -5.29 -3.79
N ASP A 140 -20.69 -5.73 -4.14
CA ASP A 140 -21.44 -6.70 -3.34
C ASP A 140 -20.64 -7.99 -3.14
N GLY A 141 -20.72 -8.57 -1.94
CA GLY A 141 -20.00 -9.79 -1.57
C GLY A 141 -18.54 -9.58 -1.15
N VAL A 142 -17.94 -8.40 -1.38
CA VAL A 142 -16.61 -8.06 -0.86
C VAL A 142 -16.75 -7.53 0.56
N SER A 143 -16.08 -8.16 1.54
CA SER A 143 -16.08 -7.70 2.93
C SER A 143 -15.28 -6.40 3.10
N ASP A 144 -15.47 -5.69 4.22
CA ASP A 144 -14.70 -4.47 4.52
C ASP A 144 -13.22 -4.77 4.69
N ASP A 145 -12.87 -5.89 5.34
CA ASP A 145 -11.48 -6.31 5.52
C ASP A 145 -10.77 -6.53 4.17
N VAL A 146 -11.48 -7.08 3.19
CA VAL A 146 -10.96 -7.30 1.83
C VAL A 146 -10.89 -5.99 1.05
N ALA A 147 -11.96 -5.18 1.10
CA ALA A 147 -12.04 -3.91 0.38
C ALA A 147 -10.99 -2.90 0.85
N LEU A 148 -10.63 -2.93 2.15
CA LEU A 148 -9.63 -2.08 2.77
C LEU A 148 -8.29 -2.11 2.01
N PHE A 149 -7.89 -3.27 1.50
CA PHE A 149 -6.63 -3.42 0.77
C PHE A 149 -6.61 -2.69 -0.57
N ALA A 150 -7.76 -2.47 -1.19
CA ALA A 150 -7.83 -1.87 -2.53
C ALA A 150 -7.37 -0.41 -2.55
N GLY A 151 -7.63 0.34 -1.48
CA GLY A 151 -7.36 1.78 -1.35
C GLY A 151 -5.89 2.14 -1.16
N ASP A 152 -5.04 1.17 -0.80
CA ASP A 152 -3.61 1.37 -0.62
C ASP A 152 -2.79 0.12 -0.96
N VAL A 153 -2.71 -0.85 -0.05
CA VAL A 153 -1.72 -1.94 -0.07
C VAL A 153 -1.78 -2.77 -1.34
N MET A 154 -2.96 -3.26 -1.73
CA MET A 154 -3.14 -4.05 -2.95
C MET A 154 -2.99 -3.17 -4.19
N GLY A 155 -3.50 -1.92 -4.15
CA GLY A 155 -3.30 -0.95 -5.22
C GLY A 155 -1.83 -0.60 -5.45
N THR A 156 -1.05 -0.47 -4.36
CA THR A 156 0.40 -0.25 -4.39
C THR A 156 1.14 -1.46 -4.96
N ALA A 157 0.78 -2.66 -4.51
CA ALA A 157 1.33 -3.90 -5.04
C ALA A 157 1.01 -4.07 -6.54
N TYR A 158 -0.24 -3.74 -6.94
CA TYR A 158 -0.66 -3.76 -8.34
C TYR A 158 0.19 -2.82 -9.19
N HIS A 159 0.43 -1.59 -8.72
CA HIS A 159 1.30 -0.62 -9.40
C HIS A 159 2.71 -1.16 -9.60
N ALA A 160 3.27 -1.86 -8.61
CA ALA A 160 4.60 -2.45 -8.71
C ALA A 160 4.65 -3.61 -9.72
N VAL A 161 3.69 -4.53 -9.67
CA VAL A 161 3.64 -5.69 -10.57
C VAL A 161 3.36 -5.25 -12.01
N GLU A 162 2.41 -4.36 -12.26
CA GLU A 162 2.16 -3.77 -13.58
C GLU A 162 3.40 -3.03 -14.09
N GLY A 163 4.03 -2.20 -13.20
CA GLY A 163 5.25 -1.47 -13.50
C GLY A 163 6.45 -2.35 -13.82
N SER A 164 6.47 -3.59 -13.35
CA SER A 164 7.54 -4.55 -13.64
C SER A 164 7.50 -5.08 -15.08
N GLY A 165 6.36 -4.95 -15.73
CA GLY A 165 6.14 -5.46 -17.09
C GLY A 165 6.12 -6.98 -17.19
N VAL A 166 5.93 -7.69 -16.06
CA VAL A 166 5.89 -9.15 -16.00
C VAL A 166 4.81 -9.73 -16.89
N ARG A 167 5.12 -10.84 -17.55
CA ARG A 167 4.24 -11.60 -18.42
C ARG A 167 4.09 -13.04 -17.94
N PRO A 168 3.07 -13.78 -18.37
CA PRO A 168 2.97 -15.20 -18.05
C PRO A 168 4.26 -15.96 -18.40
N GLY A 169 4.76 -16.74 -17.43
CA GLY A 169 6.01 -17.48 -17.53
C GLY A 169 7.28 -16.69 -17.14
N ASP A 170 7.21 -15.38 -16.94
CA ASP A 170 8.35 -14.60 -16.44
C ASP A 170 8.62 -14.87 -14.97
N SER A 171 9.90 -15.01 -14.61
CA SER A 171 10.32 -15.16 -13.22
C SER A 171 10.35 -13.81 -12.50
N VAL A 172 9.88 -13.79 -11.25
CA VAL A 172 9.82 -12.58 -10.42
C VAL A 172 10.46 -12.83 -9.06
N ALA A 173 11.20 -11.86 -8.52
CA ALA A 173 11.62 -11.86 -7.13
C ALA A 173 10.95 -10.69 -6.40
N ILE A 174 10.38 -10.95 -5.22
CA ILE A 174 9.76 -9.96 -4.35
C ILE A 174 10.54 -9.94 -3.04
N LEU A 175 11.11 -8.78 -2.71
CA LEU A 175 11.93 -8.55 -1.53
C LEU A 175 11.11 -7.79 -0.49
N GLY A 176 11.02 -8.38 0.70
CA GLY A 176 10.17 -7.87 1.78
C GLY A 176 8.74 -8.35 1.66
N LEU A 177 8.32 -9.21 2.58
CA LEU A 177 7.01 -9.83 2.63
C LEU A 177 6.12 -9.19 3.72
N GLY A 178 6.18 -7.87 3.83
CA GLY A 178 5.12 -7.09 4.48
C GLY A 178 3.83 -7.16 3.66
N PRO A 179 2.76 -6.47 4.08
CA PRO A 179 1.47 -6.53 3.38
C PRO A 179 1.56 -6.21 1.89
N VAL A 180 2.33 -5.17 1.48
CA VAL A 180 2.54 -4.83 0.06
C VAL A 180 3.25 -5.96 -0.69
N GLY A 181 4.32 -6.54 -0.10
CA GLY A 181 5.06 -7.63 -0.75
C GLY A 181 4.23 -8.90 -0.90
N LEU A 182 3.45 -9.28 0.12
CA LEU A 182 2.55 -10.44 0.04
C LEU A 182 1.42 -10.23 -0.98
N CYS A 183 0.86 -9.01 -1.07
CA CYS A 183 -0.06 -8.66 -2.14
C CYS A 183 0.61 -8.71 -3.53
N ALA A 184 1.88 -8.27 -3.64
CA ALA A 184 2.63 -8.38 -4.88
C ALA A 184 2.90 -9.83 -5.30
N VAL A 185 3.08 -10.75 -4.32
CA VAL A 185 3.16 -12.20 -4.59
C VAL A 185 1.87 -12.70 -5.23
N GLN A 186 0.71 -12.42 -4.62
CA GLN A 186 -0.58 -12.84 -5.18
C GLN A 186 -0.79 -12.29 -6.60
N LEU A 187 -0.49 -11.02 -6.80
CA LEU A 187 -0.65 -10.35 -8.08
C LEU A 187 0.30 -10.90 -9.16
N ALA A 188 1.56 -11.20 -8.80
CA ALA A 188 2.51 -11.80 -9.73
C ALA A 188 2.05 -13.21 -10.14
N VAL A 189 1.59 -14.03 -9.19
CA VAL A 189 1.02 -15.35 -9.46
C VAL A 189 -0.23 -15.24 -10.34
N ALA A 190 -1.17 -14.33 -10.00
CA ALA A 190 -2.38 -14.09 -10.79
C ALA A 190 -2.07 -13.58 -12.22
N ALA A 191 -0.96 -12.85 -12.41
CA ALA A 191 -0.47 -12.45 -13.74
C ALA A 191 0.18 -13.61 -14.53
N GLY A 192 0.25 -14.83 -13.95
CA GLY A 192 0.86 -15.99 -14.57
C GLY A 192 2.38 -16.02 -14.51
N ALA A 193 3.00 -15.21 -13.66
CA ALA A 193 4.44 -15.27 -13.42
C ALA A 193 4.86 -16.63 -12.83
N GLY A 194 6.05 -17.07 -13.18
CA GLY A 194 6.61 -18.30 -12.62
C GLY A 194 8.07 -18.53 -13.03
N PRO A 195 8.96 -18.84 -12.08
CA PRO A 195 8.75 -18.88 -10.63
C PRO A 195 8.63 -17.48 -10.01
N VAL A 196 7.87 -17.38 -8.91
CA VAL A 196 7.81 -16.19 -8.04
C VAL A 196 8.63 -16.48 -6.79
N LEU A 197 9.74 -15.79 -6.60
CA LEU A 197 10.59 -15.89 -5.42
C LEU A 197 10.12 -14.86 -4.38
N ALA A 198 9.79 -15.31 -3.19
CA ALA A 198 9.38 -14.48 -2.06
C ALA A 198 10.49 -14.45 -1.01
N ILE A 199 11.11 -13.28 -0.80
CA ILE A 199 12.35 -13.15 -0.02
C ILE A 199 12.08 -12.32 1.24
N ASP A 200 12.31 -12.89 2.41
CA ASP A 200 12.18 -12.21 3.73
C ASP A 200 13.10 -12.88 4.77
N THR A 201 13.13 -12.33 5.98
CA THR A 201 13.81 -12.89 7.16
C THR A 201 12.83 -13.47 8.18
N VAL A 202 11.51 -13.35 7.95
CA VAL A 202 10.45 -13.76 8.88
C VAL A 202 9.75 -15.00 8.34
N GLU A 203 9.95 -16.14 9.00
CA GLU A 203 9.43 -17.44 8.55
C GLU A 203 7.91 -17.44 8.37
N ALA A 204 7.16 -16.84 9.31
CA ALA A 204 5.70 -16.76 9.21
C ALA A 204 5.22 -16.06 7.91
N ARG A 205 5.96 -15.06 7.43
CA ARG A 205 5.66 -14.35 6.17
C ARG A 205 6.00 -15.21 4.95
N LEU A 206 7.09 -15.96 5.03
CA LEU A 206 7.51 -16.90 3.99
C LEU A 206 6.46 -18.02 3.83
N GLU A 207 5.89 -18.53 4.93
CA GLU A 207 4.80 -19.51 4.89
C GLU A 207 3.53 -18.95 4.21
N VAL A 208 3.14 -17.70 4.52
CA VAL A 208 2.02 -17.06 3.83
C VAL A 208 2.31 -16.95 2.33
N ALA A 209 3.50 -16.53 1.94
CA ALA A 209 3.89 -16.45 0.54
C ALA A 209 3.89 -17.81 -0.17
N ARG A 210 4.30 -18.89 0.54
CA ARG A 210 4.21 -20.26 0.04
C ARG A 210 2.76 -20.65 -0.22
N GLY A 211 1.85 -20.29 0.68
CA GLY A 211 0.40 -20.51 0.51
C GLY A 211 -0.16 -19.83 -0.75
N PHE A 212 0.43 -18.71 -1.19
CA PHE A 212 0.08 -18.03 -2.43
C PHE A 212 0.77 -18.61 -3.68
N GLY A 213 1.57 -19.67 -3.54
CA GLY A 213 2.22 -20.35 -4.68
C GLY A 213 3.62 -19.80 -5.00
N ALA A 214 4.22 -18.97 -4.14
CA ALA A 214 5.59 -18.52 -4.31
C ALA A 214 6.62 -19.53 -3.77
N VAL A 215 7.85 -19.41 -4.24
CA VAL A 215 9.02 -20.10 -3.70
C VAL A 215 9.60 -19.23 -2.58
N PRO A 216 9.49 -19.64 -1.30
CA PRO A 216 10.04 -18.85 -0.20
C PRO A 216 11.56 -18.94 -0.18
N VAL A 217 12.22 -17.83 0.12
CA VAL A 217 13.68 -17.72 0.22
C VAL A 217 14.03 -16.96 1.50
N HIS A 218 14.47 -17.67 2.52
CA HIS A 218 14.90 -17.06 3.77
C HIS A 218 16.25 -16.38 3.59
N LEU A 219 16.29 -15.05 3.77
CA LEU A 219 17.43 -14.21 3.38
C LEU A 219 18.74 -14.54 4.12
N THR A 220 18.66 -15.02 5.37
CA THR A 220 19.84 -15.33 6.19
C THR A 220 20.26 -16.81 6.10
N GLU A 221 19.36 -17.69 5.65
CA GLU A 221 19.62 -19.15 5.56
C GLU A 221 19.95 -19.60 4.14
N SER A 222 19.60 -18.80 3.16
CA SER A 222 19.79 -19.08 1.74
C SER A 222 20.58 -17.96 1.06
N LYS A 223 21.15 -18.28 -0.09
CA LYS A 223 21.71 -17.28 -1.00
C LYS A 223 20.69 -16.98 -2.10
N PRO A 224 19.93 -15.88 -2.02
CA PRO A 224 18.82 -15.60 -2.97
C PRO A 224 19.26 -15.62 -4.44
N ARG A 225 20.51 -15.22 -4.73
CA ARG A 225 21.05 -15.25 -6.10
C ARG A 225 21.25 -16.68 -6.62
N ASP A 226 21.66 -17.60 -5.78
CA ASP A 226 21.88 -18.98 -6.19
C ASP A 226 20.53 -19.68 -6.42
N VAL A 227 19.55 -19.40 -5.55
CA VAL A 227 18.15 -19.87 -5.73
C VAL A 227 17.56 -19.29 -7.02
N ALA A 228 17.67 -17.99 -7.24
CA ALA A 228 17.15 -17.37 -8.46
C ALA A 228 17.79 -17.99 -9.72
N ARG A 229 19.11 -18.20 -9.70
CA ARG A 229 19.84 -18.82 -10.82
C ARG A 229 19.44 -20.27 -11.08
N SER A 230 19.26 -21.07 -10.04
CA SER A 230 18.83 -22.47 -10.21
C SER A 230 17.47 -22.58 -10.86
N LEU A 231 16.56 -21.63 -10.59
CA LEU A 231 15.20 -21.60 -11.13
C LEU A 231 15.07 -20.89 -12.50
N THR A 232 16.15 -20.26 -12.99
CA THR A 232 16.12 -19.42 -14.22
C THR A 232 17.25 -19.75 -15.17
N GLU A 233 17.74 -20.99 -15.20
CA GLU A 233 18.83 -21.47 -16.08
C GLU A 233 20.10 -20.58 -15.97
N GLY A 234 20.40 -20.08 -14.76
CA GLY A 234 21.55 -19.24 -14.50
C GLY A 234 21.40 -17.76 -14.82
N ARG A 235 20.29 -17.33 -15.45
CA ARG A 235 20.10 -15.96 -15.93
C ARG A 235 19.73 -14.95 -14.85
N GLY A 236 18.97 -15.32 -13.83
CA GLY A 236 18.32 -14.45 -12.88
C GLY A 236 16.86 -14.12 -13.27
N VAL A 237 16.15 -13.34 -12.44
CA VAL A 237 14.72 -13.09 -12.62
C VAL A 237 14.44 -12.01 -13.67
N ALA A 238 13.29 -12.12 -14.35
CA ALA A 238 12.84 -11.13 -15.33
C ALA A 238 12.52 -9.79 -14.66
N ALA A 239 11.92 -9.85 -13.47
CA ALA A 239 11.62 -8.67 -12.67
C ALA A 239 11.98 -8.89 -11.19
N ALA A 240 12.44 -7.83 -10.52
CA ALA A 240 12.66 -7.81 -9.08
C ALA A 240 11.93 -6.61 -8.47
N ILE A 241 11.12 -6.86 -7.46
CA ILE A 241 10.30 -5.83 -6.78
C ILE A 241 10.84 -5.66 -5.36
N ASP A 242 11.33 -4.48 -5.03
CA ASP A 242 11.71 -4.09 -3.68
C ASP A 242 10.53 -3.43 -2.97
N ALA A 243 9.94 -4.16 -2.02
CA ALA A 243 8.88 -3.70 -1.14
C ALA A 243 9.39 -3.36 0.28
N VAL A 244 10.72 -3.29 0.47
CA VAL A 244 11.37 -2.93 1.75
C VAL A 244 11.63 -1.44 1.85
N GLY A 245 12.23 -0.84 0.81
CA GLY A 245 12.69 0.55 0.84
C GLY A 245 14.02 0.72 1.58
N HIS A 246 14.95 -0.22 1.42
CA HIS A 246 16.28 -0.16 2.02
C HIS A 246 17.39 -0.33 0.95
N PRO A 247 18.52 0.38 1.06
CA PRO A 247 19.62 0.29 0.08
C PRO A 247 20.08 -1.14 -0.23
N ASP A 248 20.18 -2.00 0.79
CA ASP A 248 20.59 -3.40 0.60
C ASP A 248 19.57 -4.22 -0.18
N ALA A 249 18.29 -3.94 0.03
CA ALA A 249 17.20 -4.60 -0.70
C ALA A 249 17.22 -4.20 -2.19
N LEU A 250 17.44 -2.92 -2.48
CA LEU A 250 17.59 -2.45 -3.86
C LEU A 250 18.83 -3.04 -4.53
N ASP A 251 19.99 -3.08 -3.86
CA ASP A 251 21.20 -3.70 -4.42
C ASP A 251 20.97 -5.18 -4.71
N LEU A 252 20.31 -5.89 -3.79
CA LEU A 252 19.94 -7.29 -4.01
C LEU A 252 18.97 -7.45 -5.18
N ALA A 253 17.95 -6.61 -5.32
CA ALA A 253 17.02 -6.62 -6.45
C ALA A 253 17.76 -6.40 -7.79
N ILE A 254 18.68 -5.44 -7.85
CA ILE A 254 19.53 -5.18 -9.02
C ILE A 254 20.37 -6.41 -9.38
N ARG A 255 20.91 -7.11 -8.37
CA ARG A 255 21.73 -8.32 -8.58
C ARG A 255 20.91 -9.53 -9.01
N LEU A 256 19.68 -9.67 -8.52
CA LEU A 256 18.77 -10.77 -8.86
C LEU A 256 18.23 -10.66 -10.28
N ALA A 257 17.97 -9.44 -10.75
CA ALA A 257 17.42 -9.21 -12.10
C ALA A 257 18.40 -9.75 -13.18
N ARG A 258 17.86 -10.39 -14.20
CA ARG A 258 18.62 -10.82 -15.41
C ARG A 258 19.04 -9.62 -16.26
N ASN A 259 19.87 -9.86 -17.27
CA ASN A 259 20.14 -8.85 -18.29
C ASN A 259 18.82 -8.45 -18.98
N ALA A 260 18.67 -7.15 -19.28
CA ALA A 260 17.44 -6.53 -19.79
C ALA A 260 16.21 -6.75 -18.89
N GLY A 261 16.39 -7.01 -17.61
CA GLY A 261 15.32 -7.14 -16.61
C GLY A 261 14.85 -5.79 -16.07
N THR A 262 13.77 -5.86 -15.29
CA THR A 262 13.20 -4.68 -14.61
C THR A 262 13.39 -4.78 -13.10
N VAL A 263 13.73 -3.67 -12.46
CA VAL A 263 13.71 -3.51 -11.00
C VAL A 263 12.69 -2.43 -10.65
N VAL A 264 11.76 -2.76 -9.77
CA VAL A 264 10.76 -1.82 -9.25
C VAL A 264 10.99 -1.61 -7.77
N ALA A 265 11.33 -0.38 -7.36
CA ALA A 265 11.46 0.01 -5.97
C ALA A 265 10.18 0.74 -5.54
N ILE A 266 9.31 0.04 -4.80
CA ILE A 266 8.03 0.57 -4.30
C ILE A 266 8.06 0.84 -2.80
N GLY A 267 9.02 0.28 -2.07
CA GLY A 267 9.26 0.59 -0.66
C GLY A 267 9.63 2.06 -0.46
N VAL A 268 9.31 2.61 0.72
CA VAL A 268 9.60 4.00 1.06
C VAL A 268 11.03 4.13 1.58
N TYR A 269 11.85 4.90 0.87
CA TYR A 269 13.23 5.18 1.28
C TYR A 269 13.26 6.41 2.19
N ALA A 270 13.64 6.22 3.43
CA ALA A 270 13.81 7.31 4.41
C ALA A 270 15.16 8.03 4.27
N GLU A 271 16.15 7.38 3.64
CA GLU A 271 17.51 7.89 3.50
C GLU A 271 18.01 7.85 2.04
N PRO A 272 18.99 8.69 1.67
CA PRO A 272 19.61 8.62 0.36
C PRO A 272 20.19 7.23 0.08
N CYS A 273 19.94 6.72 -1.13
CA CYS A 273 20.40 5.42 -1.57
C CYS A 273 21.44 5.55 -2.69
N GLN A 274 22.55 4.79 -2.59
CA GLN A 274 23.53 4.68 -3.65
C GLN A 274 23.22 3.50 -4.57
N VAL A 275 23.24 3.74 -5.87
CA VAL A 275 23.00 2.71 -6.89
C VAL A 275 24.28 2.48 -7.69
N HIS A 276 24.71 1.22 -7.80
CA HIS A 276 25.85 0.86 -8.63
C HIS A 276 25.49 0.93 -10.12
N MET A 277 25.52 2.16 -10.67
CA MET A 277 25.09 2.41 -12.06
C MET A 277 25.87 1.58 -13.12
N GLY A 278 27.12 1.21 -12.86
CA GLY A 278 27.86 0.31 -13.76
C GLY A 278 27.21 -1.06 -13.91
N VAL A 279 26.65 -1.62 -12.83
CA VAL A 279 25.90 -2.90 -12.88
C VAL A 279 24.59 -2.72 -13.62
N VAL A 280 23.87 -1.63 -13.34
CA VAL A 280 22.61 -1.30 -14.01
C VAL A 280 22.85 -1.16 -15.53
N TRP A 281 23.89 -0.43 -15.91
CA TRP A 281 24.25 -0.19 -17.30
C TRP A 281 24.66 -1.47 -18.05
N ILE A 282 25.57 -2.27 -17.46
CA ILE A 282 26.09 -3.49 -18.15
C ILE A 282 24.98 -4.54 -18.33
N LYS A 283 24.03 -4.60 -17.40
CA LYS A 283 22.86 -5.48 -17.50
C LYS A 283 21.74 -4.91 -18.37
N GLY A 284 21.75 -3.61 -18.71
CA GLY A 284 20.69 -2.92 -19.44
C GLY A 284 19.36 -2.94 -18.67
N LEU A 285 19.40 -2.69 -17.35
CA LEU A 285 18.21 -2.78 -16.51
C LEU A 285 17.29 -1.57 -16.70
N THR A 286 15.97 -1.82 -16.60
CA THR A 286 14.98 -0.78 -16.35
C THR A 286 14.82 -0.61 -14.85
N LEU A 287 15.02 0.61 -14.32
CA LEU A 287 14.70 0.96 -12.93
C LEU A 287 13.44 1.80 -12.90
N ARG A 288 12.47 1.38 -12.08
CA ARG A 288 11.24 2.12 -11.82
C ARG A 288 11.08 2.37 -10.34
N THR A 289 10.62 3.56 -9.98
CA THR A 289 10.33 3.92 -8.60
C THR A 289 9.27 5.02 -8.57
N GLY A 290 8.64 5.21 -7.43
CA GLY A 290 7.70 6.29 -7.21
C GLY A 290 6.52 5.86 -6.34
N GLN A 291 5.74 6.86 -5.94
CA GLN A 291 4.49 6.66 -5.23
C GLN A 291 3.46 5.97 -6.14
N ALA A 292 2.70 5.04 -5.59
CA ALA A 292 1.74 4.25 -6.35
C ALA A 292 0.54 5.06 -6.85
N ASN A 293 0.09 4.76 -8.05
CA ASN A 293 -1.09 5.35 -8.69
C ASN A 293 -2.37 4.60 -8.31
N VAL A 294 -2.70 4.55 -7.03
CA VAL A 294 -3.82 3.72 -6.54
C VAL A 294 -5.15 4.13 -7.17
N ILE A 295 -5.44 5.43 -7.32
CA ILE A 295 -6.65 5.92 -7.99
C ILE A 295 -6.78 5.34 -9.42
N GLY A 296 -5.67 5.18 -10.13
CA GLY A 296 -5.66 4.59 -11.47
C GLY A 296 -5.88 3.08 -11.51
N HIS A 297 -5.71 2.39 -10.38
CA HIS A 297 -5.74 0.92 -10.31
C HIS A 297 -6.91 0.36 -9.50
N VAL A 298 -7.50 1.15 -8.59
CA VAL A 298 -8.47 0.69 -7.58
C VAL A 298 -9.68 -0.01 -8.18
N ASP A 299 -10.23 0.47 -9.30
CA ASP A 299 -11.39 -0.16 -9.95
C ASP A 299 -11.05 -1.59 -10.42
N ARG A 300 -9.83 -1.79 -10.96
CA ARG A 300 -9.36 -3.11 -11.39
C ARG A 300 -9.08 -4.03 -10.21
N VAL A 301 -8.45 -3.50 -9.16
CA VAL A 301 -8.17 -4.26 -7.93
C VAL A 301 -9.48 -4.72 -7.27
N LEU A 302 -10.47 -3.85 -7.12
CA LEU A 302 -11.79 -4.21 -6.61
C LEU A 302 -12.48 -5.29 -7.47
N GLY A 303 -12.36 -5.20 -8.80
CA GLY A 303 -12.86 -6.23 -9.70
C GLY A 303 -12.19 -7.59 -9.50
N MET A 304 -10.87 -7.62 -9.27
CA MET A 304 -10.14 -8.87 -8.99
C MET A 304 -10.48 -9.46 -7.63
N LEU A 305 -10.69 -8.62 -6.61
CA LEU A 305 -11.14 -9.02 -5.28
C LEU A 305 -12.57 -9.58 -5.35
N ALA A 306 -13.48 -8.91 -6.05
CA ALA A 306 -14.87 -9.37 -6.23
C ALA A 306 -14.96 -10.69 -7.00
N ALA A 307 -14.06 -10.91 -7.96
CA ALA A 307 -13.96 -12.18 -8.71
C ALA A 307 -13.27 -13.31 -7.92
N GLY A 308 -12.77 -13.05 -6.71
CA GLY A 308 -12.00 -14.03 -5.93
C GLY A 308 -10.64 -14.40 -6.54
N THR A 309 -10.14 -13.60 -7.48
CA THR A 309 -8.80 -13.81 -8.07
C THR A 309 -7.69 -13.48 -7.08
N LEU A 310 -7.97 -12.55 -6.16
CA LEU A 310 -7.09 -12.14 -5.06
C LEU A 310 -7.82 -12.34 -3.74
N ASP A 311 -7.10 -12.83 -2.74
CA ASP A 311 -7.61 -12.98 -1.38
C ASP A 311 -6.59 -12.46 -0.36
N PRO A 312 -6.73 -11.23 0.14
CA PRO A 312 -5.86 -10.68 1.17
C PRO A 312 -6.22 -11.13 2.59
N THR A 313 -7.28 -11.92 2.78
CA THR A 313 -7.77 -12.34 4.11
C THR A 313 -6.68 -12.94 5.00
N PRO A 314 -5.74 -13.78 4.48
CA PRO A 314 -4.66 -14.33 5.31
C PRO A 314 -3.69 -13.28 5.88
N LEU A 315 -3.73 -12.04 5.37
CA LEU A 315 -2.89 -10.95 5.86
C LEU A 315 -3.51 -10.22 7.06
N VAL A 316 -4.83 -10.31 7.27
CA VAL A 316 -5.51 -9.71 8.42
C VAL A 316 -5.25 -10.57 9.65
N THR A 317 -4.33 -10.13 10.50
CA THR A 317 -3.92 -10.88 11.70
C THR A 317 -4.62 -10.42 12.97
N HIS A 318 -5.09 -9.16 12.99
CA HIS A 318 -5.74 -8.59 14.18
C HIS A 318 -6.93 -7.72 13.80
N HIS A 319 -7.99 -7.84 14.60
CA HIS A 319 -9.11 -6.89 14.64
C HIS A 319 -9.12 -6.26 16.02
N MET A 320 -9.10 -4.93 16.07
CA MET A 320 -9.04 -4.17 17.30
C MET A 320 -10.05 -3.03 17.26
N SER A 321 -10.48 -2.56 18.40
CA SER A 321 -11.27 -1.32 18.47
C SER A 321 -10.40 -0.11 18.15
N LEU A 322 -11.02 1.01 17.77
CA LEU A 322 -10.26 2.26 17.60
C LEU A 322 -9.54 2.67 18.88
N ASP A 323 -10.14 2.41 20.05
CA ASP A 323 -9.57 2.74 21.36
C ASP A 323 -8.29 1.93 21.66
N ASP A 324 -8.12 0.76 21.06
CA ASP A 324 -6.93 -0.08 21.20
C ASP A 324 -5.82 0.28 20.21
N ALA A 325 -5.98 1.32 19.39
CA ALA A 325 -4.99 1.71 18.38
C ALA A 325 -3.57 1.90 18.95
N PRO A 326 -3.35 2.51 20.14
CA PRO A 326 -2.00 2.61 20.71
C PRO A 326 -1.30 1.26 20.88
N GLU A 327 -1.99 0.22 21.36
CA GLU A 327 -1.45 -1.14 21.46
C GLU A 327 -1.28 -1.75 20.05
N GLY A 328 -2.20 -1.47 19.13
CA GLY A 328 -2.10 -1.89 17.72
C GLY A 328 -0.80 -1.39 17.08
N TYR A 329 -0.44 -0.12 17.28
CA TYR A 329 0.84 0.43 16.79
C TYR A 329 2.04 -0.26 17.41
N ALA A 330 2.01 -0.55 18.72
CA ALA A 330 3.09 -1.25 19.41
C ALA A 330 3.26 -2.70 18.89
N ILE A 331 2.18 -3.45 18.69
CA ILE A 331 2.18 -4.81 18.09
C ILE A 331 2.75 -4.76 16.67
N TYR A 332 2.29 -3.78 15.87
CA TYR A 332 2.72 -3.63 14.47
C TYR A 332 4.21 -3.29 14.37
N ASP A 333 4.70 -2.42 15.25
CA ASP A 333 6.12 -2.04 15.34
C ASP A 333 7.03 -3.22 15.70
N ARG A 334 6.59 -4.08 16.63
CA ARG A 334 7.29 -5.32 17.00
C ARG A 334 7.25 -6.39 15.91
N ARG A 335 6.56 -6.12 14.78
CA ARG A 335 6.38 -7.05 13.64
C ARG A 335 5.60 -8.33 14.00
N GLU A 336 4.76 -8.25 15.01
CA GLU A 336 3.89 -9.34 15.47
C GLU A 336 2.59 -9.42 14.66
N ALA A 337 2.30 -8.41 13.82
CA ALA A 337 1.16 -8.36 12.93
C ALA A 337 1.57 -8.14 11.48
N LEU A 338 0.73 -8.61 10.54
CA LEU A 338 0.80 -8.28 9.12
C LEU A 338 -0.15 -7.11 8.78
N LYS A 339 -1.42 -7.23 9.13
CA LYS A 339 -2.42 -6.17 9.00
C LYS A 339 -3.29 -6.14 10.26
N ILE A 340 -3.43 -4.96 10.83
CA ILE A 340 -4.36 -4.66 11.92
C ILE A 340 -5.49 -3.84 11.33
N VAL A 341 -6.72 -4.32 11.53
CA VAL A 341 -7.94 -3.61 11.18
C VAL A 341 -8.52 -2.99 12.46
N LEU A 342 -8.63 -1.68 12.47
CA LEU A 342 -9.26 -0.90 13.54
C LEU A 342 -10.73 -0.67 13.19
N ARG A 343 -11.61 -0.84 14.16
CA ARG A 343 -13.04 -0.55 14.02
C ARG A 343 -13.44 0.53 15.03
N PRO A 344 -14.03 1.63 14.56
CA PRO A 344 -14.59 2.67 15.43
C PRO A 344 -15.69 2.18 16.36
#